data_19e49d23da21c7f8742223f5818394c6
#
_entry.id   19e49d23da21c7f8742223f5818394c6
#
_cell.length_a   1.000
_cell.length_b   1.000
_cell.length_c   1.000
_cell.angle_alpha   90.00
_cell.angle_beta   90.00
_cell.angle_gamma   90.00
#
_symmetry.space_group_name_H-M   'P 1'
#
loop_
_entity.id
_entity.type
_entity.pdbx_description
1 polymer ?
#
loop_
_entity_poly.entity_id
_entity_poly.type
_entity_poly.pdbx_seq_one_letter_code
_entity_poly.pdbx_strand_id
1 'polypeptide(L)'
;MEGTLAERYLIGRHIDLGPAGLRFHPRCPLGPKPHTVFRPALLVGVREVRRLVALQRIFIDPATGRYDCKVMLGQPGQGAWQGRPLSGNIMAIAEGFETAAAFTIIHGVPCWASLGARRLDQLRLPPGVSTLLIAEDNDPEGSSAADRAEAHYARPDLTIRRAPPPGRIKDWAVVLDGERERGGGSSG
;
A
#
# COMPACT_ATOMS: atom_id res chain seq x y z
N MET A 1 -17.42 2.68 5.30
CA MET A 1 -16.47 3.57 6.00
C MET A 1 -16.92 5.03 5.97
N GLU A 2 -18.09 5.29 5.48
CA GLU A 2 -18.67 6.62 5.32
C GLU A 2 -18.71 7.39 6.65
N GLY A 3 -18.33 8.67 6.66
CA GLY A 3 -18.27 9.55 7.83
C GLY A 3 -17.16 9.24 8.85
N THR A 4 -16.25 8.31 8.57
CA THR A 4 -15.21 7.90 9.53
C THR A 4 -13.90 8.67 9.38
N LEU A 5 -13.04 8.61 10.41
CA LEU A 5 -11.66 9.10 10.34
C LEU A 5 -10.83 8.40 9.25
N ALA A 6 -11.07 7.10 9.02
CA ALA A 6 -10.40 6.38 7.97
C ALA A 6 -10.78 6.90 6.57
N GLU A 7 -12.04 7.24 6.35
CA GLU A 7 -12.44 7.89 5.10
C GLU A 7 -11.80 9.24 4.90
N ARG A 8 -11.81 10.10 5.95
CA ARG A 8 -11.11 11.41 5.88
C ARG A 8 -9.62 11.25 5.59
N TYR A 9 -8.97 10.26 6.19
CA TYR A 9 -7.58 9.94 5.91
C TYR A 9 -7.37 9.56 4.44
N LEU A 10 -8.21 8.67 3.89
CA LEU A 10 -8.11 8.24 2.49
C LEU A 10 -8.40 9.38 1.50
N ILE A 11 -9.42 10.20 1.78
CA ILE A 11 -9.74 11.39 0.98
C ILE A 11 -8.57 12.37 0.99
N GLY A 12 -7.99 12.64 2.18
CA GLY A 12 -6.83 13.53 2.32
C GLY A 12 -5.55 13.02 1.65
N ARG A 13 -5.52 11.72 1.25
CA ARG A 13 -4.45 11.08 0.46
C ARG A 13 -4.88 10.80 -0.99
N HIS A 14 -6.04 11.32 -1.40
CA HIS A 14 -6.64 11.09 -2.73
C HIS A 14 -6.81 9.61 -3.11
N ILE A 15 -6.92 8.72 -2.10
CA ILE A 15 -7.06 7.28 -2.31
C ILE A 15 -8.54 6.91 -2.37
N ASP A 16 -9.02 6.64 -3.57
CA ASP A 16 -10.34 6.08 -3.83
C ASP A 16 -10.22 4.78 -4.64
N LEU A 17 -10.19 3.67 -3.92
CA LEU A 17 -10.15 2.30 -4.48
C LEU A 17 -11.36 1.48 -4.04
N GLY A 18 -12.37 2.14 -3.48
CA GLY A 18 -13.53 1.44 -2.90
C GLY A 18 -13.15 0.58 -1.67
N PRO A 19 -13.94 -0.45 -1.33
CA PRO A 19 -13.76 -1.21 -0.08
C PRO A 19 -12.60 -2.22 -0.09
N ALA A 20 -11.71 -2.18 -1.02
CA ALA A 20 -10.50 -2.99 -1.31
C ALA A 20 -9.75 -3.62 -0.09
N GLY A 21 -10.47 -4.35 0.76
CA GLY A 21 -9.89 -4.98 1.96
C GLY A 21 -9.62 -4.01 3.12
N LEU A 22 -10.25 -2.83 3.08
CA LEU A 22 -10.11 -1.78 4.10
C LEU A 22 -11.29 -1.77 5.07
N ARG A 23 -11.04 -1.52 6.35
CA ARG A 23 -12.05 -1.36 7.40
C ARG A 23 -11.64 -0.27 8.39
N PHE A 24 -12.60 0.34 9.05
CA PHE A 24 -12.34 1.26 10.15
C PHE A 24 -12.62 0.60 11.50
N HIS A 25 -11.75 0.85 12.48
CA HIS A 25 -11.97 0.45 13.86
C HIS A 25 -11.85 1.68 14.76
N PRO A 26 -12.94 2.13 15.44
CA PRO A 26 -12.93 3.40 16.19
C PRO A 26 -12.07 3.34 17.45
N ARG A 27 -11.85 2.15 18.02
CA ARG A 27 -11.12 1.92 19.28
C ARG A 27 -10.19 0.71 19.19
N CYS A 28 -9.31 0.70 18.19
CA CYS A 28 -8.34 -0.38 17.99
C CYS A 28 -7.30 -0.38 19.12
N PRO A 29 -7.02 -1.54 19.76
CA PRO A 29 -6.03 -1.62 20.82
C PRO A 29 -4.62 -1.40 20.27
N LEU A 30 -3.80 -0.62 21.00
CA LEU A 30 -2.40 -0.35 20.71
C LEU A 30 -1.57 -0.55 21.99
N GLY A 31 -0.46 -1.27 21.89
CA GLY A 31 0.45 -1.59 22.98
C GLY A 31 0.05 -2.83 23.79
N PRO A 32 0.97 -3.33 24.62
CA PRO A 32 0.76 -4.50 25.46
C PRO A 32 -0.06 -4.17 26.72
N LYS A 33 -0.71 -5.17 27.30
CA LYS A 33 -1.29 -5.05 28.66
C LYS A 33 -0.17 -4.88 29.69
N PRO A 34 -0.39 -4.10 30.79
CA PRO A 34 -1.59 -3.33 31.12
C PRO A 34 -1.69 -1.96 30.46
N HIS A 35 -0.70 -1.55 29.65
CA HIS A 35 -0.58 -0.20 29.06
C HIS A 35 -1.28 -0.07 27.69
N THR A 36 -2.23 -0.95 27.40
CA THR A 36 -2.99 -0.88 26.14
C THR A 36 -3.84 0.39 26.09
N VAL A 37 -3.64 1.18 25.04
CA VAL A 37 -4.50 2.32 24.72
C VAL A 37 -5.41 1.97 23.55
N PHE A 38 -6.54 2.67 23.43
CA PHE A 38 -7.52 2.43 22.37
C PHE A 38 -7.62 3.65 21.48
N ARG A 39 -7.31 3.50 20.20
CA ARG A 39 -7.25 4.59 19.23
C ARG A 39 -7.94 4.22 17.91
N PRO A 40 -8.48 5.20 17.16
CA PRO A 40 -9.04 4.93 15.84
C PRO A 40 -7.95 4.46 14.87
N ALA A 41 -8.29 3.48 14.04
CA ALA A 41 -7.36 2.94 13.05
C ALA A 41 -8.07 2.56 11.75
N LEU A 42 -7.40 2.80 10.62
CA LEU A 42 -7.66 2.13 9.37
C LEU A 42 -7.02 0.74 9.42
N LEU A 43 -7.80 -0.29 9.13
CA LEU A 43 -7.34 -1.67 9.04
C LEU A 43 -7.13 -2.03 7.56
N VAL A 44 -5.90 -2.37 7.21
CA VAL A 44 -5.50 -2.80 5.87
C VAL A 44 -5.29 -4.30 5.89
N GLY A 45 -6.14 -5.04 5.18
CA GLY A 45 -6.14 -6.51 5.17
C GLY A 45 -4.97 -7.07 4.37
N VAL A 46 -4.19 -7.97 4.97
CA VAL A 46 -3.14 -8.75 4.30
C VAL A 46 -3.70 -10.12 3.95
N ARG A 47 -3.69 -10.45 2.67
CA ARG A 47 -4.20 -11.73 2.19
C ARG A 47 -3.12 -12.56 1.53
N GLU A 48 -3.10 -13.83 1.87
CA GLU A 48 -2.40 -14.85 1.12
C GLU A 48 -3.43 -15.64 0.33
N VAL A 49 -3.39 -15.51 -1.00
CA VAL A 49 -4.45 -15.95 -1.91
C VAL A 49 -5.78 -15.28 -1.51
N ARG A 50 -6.72 -16.02 -0.89
CA ARG A 50 -8.03 -15.50 -0.43
C ARG A 50 -8.12 -15.39 1.09
N ARG A 51 -7.18 -15.97 1.83
CA ARG A 51 -7.20 -16.02 3.30
C ARG A 51 -6.64 -14.73 3.87
N LEU A 52 -7.37 -14.09 4.79
CA LEU A 52 -6.84 -13.00 5.61
C LEU A 52 -5.85 -13.60 6.63
N VAL A 53 -4.59 -13.18 6.58
CA VAL A 53 -3.51 -13.70 7.41
C VAL A 53 -2.99 -12.68 8.41
N ALA A 54 -3.12 -11.39 8.10
CA ALA A 54 -2.70 -10.31 8.96
C ALA A 54 -3.49 -9.03 8.67
N LEU A 55 -3.31 -8.03 9.52
CA LEU A 55 -3.83 -6.67 9.35
C LEU A 55 -2.70 -5.67 9.61
N GLN A 56 -2.46 -4.74 8.72
CA GLN A 56 -1.75 -3.52 9.09
C GLN A 56 -2.77 -2.55 9.69
N ARG A 57 -2.50 -2.09 10.89
CA ARG A 57 -3.31 -1.11 11.61
C ARG A 57 -2.62 0.25 11.47
N ILE A 58 -3.25 1.14 10.74
CA ILE A 58 -2.79 2.53 10.55
C ILE A 58 -3.57 3.37 11.57
N PHE A 59 -2.92 3.73 12.67
CA PHE A 59 -3.54 4.53 13.72
C PHE A 59 -3.59 5.99 13.28
N ILE A 60 -4.77 6.60 13.41
CA ILE A 60 -5.05 7.94 12.93
C ILE A 60 -5.23 8.87 14.13
N ASP A 61 -4.55 10.00 14.10
CA ASP A 61 -4.77 11.07 15.07
C ASP A 61 -6.11 11.78 14.78
N PRO A 62 -7.06 11.77 15.73
CA PRO A 62 -8.37 12.39 15.53
C PRO A 62 -8.31 13.90 15.30
N ALA A 63 -7.31 14.59 15.87
CA ALA A 63 -7.16 16.04 15.77
C ALA A 63 -6.68 16.46 14.39
N THR A 64 -5.73 15.71 13.81
CA THR A 64 -5.08 16.07 12.55
C THR A 64 -5.59 15.29 11.34
N GLY A 65 -6.24 14.14 11.57
CA GLY A 65 -6.62 13.20 10.51
C GLY A 65 -5.43 12.50 9.84
N ARG A 66 -4.21 12.72 10.33
CA ARG A 66 -2.99 12.08 9.81
C ARG A 66 -2.71 10.76 10.53
N TYR A 67 -1.95 9.86 9.89
CA TYR A 67 -1.49 8.68 10.59
C TYR A 67 -0.38 9.05 11.59
N ASP A 68 -0.37 8.32 12.70
CA ASP A 68 0.63 8.45 13.76
C ASP A 68 1.62 7.27 13.72
N CYS A 69 1.09 6.05 13.70
CA CYS A 69 1.93 4.85 13.57
C CYS A 69 1.21 3.74 12.80
N LYS A 70 2.01 2.83 12.25
CA LYS A 70 1.55 1.63 11.54
C LYS A 70 2.06 0.39 12.27
N VAL A 71 1.15 -0.51 12.61
CA VAL A 71 1.50 -1.73 13.38
C VAL A 71 0.86 -2.95 12.76
N MET A 72 1.66 -3.97 12.48
CA MET A 72 1.17 -5.25 11.98
C MET A 72 0.55 -6.08 13.10
N LEU A 73 -0.56 -6.72 12.82
CA LEU A 73 -1.21 -7.72 13.67
C LEU A 73 -1.35 -9.02 12.87
N GLY A 74 -0.84 -10.11 13.42
CA GLY A 74 -0.82 -11.42 12.76
C GLY A 74 0.49 -11.69 12.03
N GLN A 75 0.50 -12.78 11.25
CA GLN A 75 1.67 -13.26 10.52
C GLN A 75 1.42 -13.05 9.02
N PRO A 76 2.00 -12.01 8.41
CA PRO A 76 1.72 -11.69 7.01
C PRO A 76 2.24 -12.74 6.01
N GLY A 77 3.24 -13.56 6.37
CA GLY A 77 3.78 -14.61 5.49
C GLY A 77 4.12 -14.08 4.10
N GLN A 78 3.64 -14.76 3.06
CA GLN A 78 3.77 -14.33 1.66
C GLN A 78 2.59 -13.46 1.19
N GLY A 79 1.72 -13.04 2.11
CA GLY A 79 0.54 -12.24 1.81
C GLY A 79 0.85 -10.77 1.55
N ALA A 80 -0.07 -10.11 0.87
CA ALA A 80 -0.05 -8.70 0.53
C ALA A 80 -1.40 -8.04 0.79
N TRP A 81 -1.43 -6.73 0.86
CA TRP A 81 -2.64 -5.99 0.56
C TRP A 81 -2.90 -6.02 -0.94
N GLN A 82 -4.09 -6.42 -1.34
CA GLN A 82 -4.49 -6.63 -2.72
C GLN A 82 -5.60 -5.64 -3.07
N GLY A 83 -5.22 -4.41 -3.42
CA GLY A 83 -6.16 -3.32 -3.65
C GLY A 83 -7.12 -3.54 -4.80
N ARG A 84 -6.63 -4.10 -5.89
CA ARG A 84 -7.45 -4.55 -7.05
C ARG A 84 -7.10 -5.98 -7.43
N PRO A 85 -8.09 -6.75 -7.90
CA PRO A 85 -7.83 -8.06 -8.52
C PRO A 85 -6.91 -7.90 -9.73
N LEU A 86 -6.09 -8.92 -9.97
CA LEU A 86 -5.31 -8.99 -11.21
C LEU A 86 -6.28 -9.04 -12.40
N SER A 87 -6.08 -8.14 -13.35
CA SER A 87 -6.73 -8.15 -14.65
C SER A 87 -5.66 -8.19 -15.73
N GLY A 88 -5.60 -9.28 -16.49
CA GLY A 88 -4.51 -9.51 -17.44
C GLY A 88 -3.25 -10.09 -16.79
N ASN A 89 -2.08 -9.80 -17.35
CA ASN A 89 -0.81 -10.41 -17.01
C ASN A 89 0.24 -9.43 -16.46
N ILE A 90 -0.17 -8.17 -16.21
CA ILE A 90 0.70 -7.11 -15.67
C ILE A 90 0.23 -6.77 -14.26
N MET A 91 1.16 -6.74 -13.32
CA MET A 91 0.92 -6.22 -11.97
C MET A 91 2.11 -5.42 -11.47
N ALA A 92 1.87 -4.66 -10.41
CA ALA A 92 2.91 -3.98 -9.66
C ALA A 92 2.97 -4.47 -8.20
N ILE A 93 4.12 -4.26 -7.57
CA ILE A 93 4.32 -4.40 -6.14
C ILE A 93 4.94 -3.13 -5.58
N ALA A 94 4.58 -2.77 -4.35
CA ALA A 94 5.13 -1.63 -3.62
C ALA A 94 5.34 -1.97 -2.14
N GLU A 95 6.14 -1.17 -1.45
CA GLU A 95 6.35 -1.34 -0.02
C GLU A 95 5.13 -0.94 0.79
N GLY A 96 4.66 0.29 0.60
CA GLY A 96 3.60 0.90 1.39
C GLY A 96 2.21 0.74 0.79
N PHE A 97 1.20 0.78 1.68
CA PHE A 97 -0.21 0.80 1.28
C PHE A 97 -0.52 2.01 0.39
N GLU A 98 -0.08 3.20 0.81
CA GLU A 98 -0.36 4.46 0.12
C GLU A 98 0.32 4.50 -1.25
N THR A 99 1.59 4.07 -1.34
CA THR A 99 2.34 3.95 -2.60
C THR A 99 1.64 3.02 -3.57
N ALA A 100 1.21 1.82 -3.12
CA ALA A 100 0.52 0.85 -3.96
C ALA A 100 -0.85 1.37 -4.44
N ALA A 101 -1.60 2.02 -3.56
CA ALA A 101 -2.88 2.63 -3.89
C ALA A 101 -2.74 3.72 -4.95
N ALA A 102 -1.79 4.64 -4.74
CA ALA A 102 -1.49 5.74 -5.66
C ALA A 102 -1.04 5.22 -7.02
N PHE A 103 -0.11 4.24 -7.06
CA PHE A 103 0.34 3.62 -8.30
C PHE A 103 -0.83 3.00 -9.09
N THR A 104 -1.73 2.30 -8.38
CA THR A 104 -2.93 1.73 -9.00
C THR A 104 -3.85 2.80 -9.57
N ILE A 105 -4.04 3.93 -8.89
CA ILE A 105 -4.91 5.03 -9.32
C ILE A 105 -4.32 5.73 -10.55
N ILE A 106 -3.02 6.03 -10.53
CA ILE A 106 -2.35 6.77 -11.59
C ILE A 106 -2.23 5.93 -12.87
N HIS A 107 -1.82 4.67 -12.74
CA HIS A 107 -1.49 3.82 -13.90
C HIS A 107 -2.58 2.83 -14.30
N GLY A 108 -3.62 2.63 -13.48
CA GLY A 108 -4.65 1.61 -13.73
C GLY A 108 -4.15 0.17 -13.54
N VAL A 109 -2.88 -0.03 -13.18
CA VAL A 109 -2.27 -1.35 -12.97
C VAL A 109 -2.50 -1.82 -11.54
N PRO A 110 -2.99 -3.06 -11.31
CA PRO A 110 -3.10 -3.61 -9.95
C PRO A 110 -1.75 -3.62 -9.25
N CYS A 111 -1.61 -2.86 -8.18
CA CYS A 111 -0.40 -2.81 -7.36
C CYS A 111 -0.70 -3.40 -5.97
N TRP A 112 0.10 -4.37 -5.55
CA TRP A 112 -0.01 -5.00 -4.24
C TRP A 112 1.02 -4.43 -3.28
N ALA A 113 0.63 -4.20 -2.02
CA ALA A 113 1.55 -3.71 -1.00
C ALA A 113 2.07 -4.84 -0.12
N SER A 114 3.40 -4.89 0.06
CA SER A 114 4.06 -5.81 1.00
C SER A 114 3.88 -5.39 2.45
N LEU A 115 3.62 -4.08 2.69
CA LEU A 115 3.46 -3.45 4.00
C LEU A 115 4.73 -3.52 4.87
N GLY A 116 5.87 -3.34 4.22
CA GLY A 116 7.20 -3.25 4.81
C GLY A 116 8.32 -3.56 3.81
N ALA A 117 9.40 -2.77 3.80
CA ALA A 117 10.51 -2.88 2.85
C ALA A 117 11.18 -4.26 2.84
N ARG A 118 11.27 -4.89 4.03
CA ARG A 118 11.87 -6.24 4.17
C ARG A 118 10.98 -7.37 3.66
N ARG A 119 9.83 -7.07 3.07
CA ARG A 119 8.85 -8.06 2.61
C ARG A 119 8.55 -7.96 1.12
N LEU A 120 9.13 -6.99 0.41
CA LEU A 120 8.85 -6.77 -1.01
C LEU A 120 9.22 -7.98 -1.87
N ASP A 121 10.27 -8.68 -1.49
CA ASP A 121 10.78 -9.92 -2.09
C ASP A 121 10.12 -11.21 -1.57
N GLN A 122 9.08 -11.11 -0.71
CA GLN A 122 8.45 -12.27 -0.08
C GLN A 122 7.01 -12.51 -0.55
N LEU A 123 6.50 -11.68 -1.44
CA LEU A 123 5.10 -11.79 -1.86
C LEU A 123 4.88 -12.99 -2.78
N ARG A 124 3.78 -13.69 -2.55
CA ARG A 124 3.33 -14.72 -3.49
C ARG A 124 2.61 -14.08 -4.66
N LEU A 125 3.30 -13.98 -5.79
CA LEU A 125 2.70 -13.46 -7.01
C LEU A 125 1.62 -14.43 -7.53
N PRO A 126 0.49 -13.93 -8.06
CA PRO A 126 -0.52 -14.79 -8.64
C PRO A 126 -0.01 -15.45 -9.93
N PRO A 127 -0.53 -16.64 -10.29
CA PRO A 127 -0.20 -17.28 -11.56
C PRO A 127 -0.66 -16.41 -12.74
N GLY A 128 0.04 -16.49 -13.86
CA GLY A 128 -0.29 -15.77 -15.08
C GLY A 128 0.31 -14.36 -15.18
N VAL A 129 1.04 -13.90 -14.17
CA VAL A 129 1.82 -12.64 -14.26
C VAL A 129 3.04 -12.89 -15.14
N SER A 130 3.15 -12.12 -16.22
CA SER A 130 4.31 -12.13 -17.12
C SER A 130 5.07 -10.79 -17.11
N THR A 131 4.50 -9.75 -16.49
CA THR A 131 5.19 -8.47 -16.27
C THR A 131 4.96 -8.00 -14.85
N LEU A 132 6.06 -7.81 -14.12
CA LEU A 132 6.10 -7.29 -12.76
C LEU A 132 6.73 -5.90 -12.77
N LEU A 133 5.98 -4.91 -12.29
CA LEU A 133 6.50 -3.57 -12.03
C LEU A 133 6.83 -3.45 -10.54
N ILE A 134 8.01 -2.91 -10.20
CA ILE A 134 8.39 -2.62 -8.83
C ILE A 134 8.24 -1.11 -8.62
N ALA A 135 7.13 -0.71 -8.01
CA ALA A 135 6.83 0.67 -7.65
C ALA A 135 7.62 1.03 -6.37
N GLU A 136 8.91 1.25 -6.55
CA GLU A 136 9.85 1.54 -5.46
C GLU A 136 9.72 2.96 -4.94
N ASP A 137 10.07 3.16 -3.67
CA ASP A 137 10.25 4.48 -3.08
C ASP A 137 11.63 5.04 -3.47
N ASN A 138 11.73 6.34 -3.68
CA ASN A 138 12.94 7.01 -4.18
C ASN A 138 13.90 7.36 -3.04
N ASP A 139 14.25 6.34 -2.24
CA ASP A 139 15.22 6.42 -1.16
C ASP A 139 16.12 5.16 -1.11
N PRO A 140 17.21 5.15 -0.34
CA PRO A 140 18.14 4.01 -0.30
C PRO A 140 17.50 2.70 0.18
N GLU A 141 16.50 2.75 1.08
CA GLU A 141 15.79 1.56 1.57
C GLU A 141 14.88 0.99 0.48
N GLY A 142 14.14 1.84 -0.23
CA GLY A 142 13.28 1.47 -1.36
C GLY A 142 14.10 0.87 -2.51
N SER A 143 15.23 1.50 -2.87
CA SER A 143 16.13 0.96 -3.90
C SER A 143 16.68 -0.41 -3.52
N SER A 144 17.16 -0.58 -2.28
CA SER A 144 17.64 -1.88 -1.80
C SER A 144 16.54 -2.95 -1.74
N ALA A 145 15.31 -2.57 -1.38
CA ALA A 145 14.17 -3.49 -1.41
C ALA A 145 13.84 -3.92 -2.85
N ALA A 146 13.90 -2.99 -3.80
CA ALA A 146 13.67 -3.27 -5.21
C ALA A 146 14.75 -4.19 -5.80
N ASP A 147 16.04 -4.00 -5.45
CA ASP A 147 17.14 -4.88 -5.87
C ASP A 147 16.91 -6.32 -5.39
N ARG A 148 16.51 -6.51 -4.13
CA ARG A 148 16.18 -7.84 -3.60
C ARG A 148 14.97 -8.47 -4.29
N ALA A 149 13.94 -7.68 -4.53
CA ALA A 149 12.73 -8.15 -5.21
C ALA A 149 13.03 -8.55 -6.66
N GLU A 150 13.79 -7.76 -7.40
CA GLU A 150 14.24 -8.06 -8.76
C GLU A 150 15.01 -9.37 -8.82
N ALA A 151 15.98 -9.55 -7.92
CA ALA A 151 16.78 -10.78 -7.83
C ALA A 151 15.92 -12.02 -7.46
N HIS A 152 14.98 -11.85 -6.51
CA HIS A 152 14.14 -12.95 -6.02
C HIS A 152 13.13 -13.43 -7.08
N TYR A 153 12.49 -12.49 -7.81
CA TYR A 153 11.45 -12.83 -8.79
C TYR A 153 12.01 -13.16 -10.19
N ALA A 154 13.31 -12.99 -10.42
CA ALA A 154 13.94 -13.26 -11.71
C ALA A 154 13.67 -14.69 -12.19
N ARG A 155 13.00 -14.83 -13.34
CA ARG A 155 12.72 -16.09 -14.01
C ARG A 155 12.46 -15.85 -15.51
N PRO A 156 12.66 -16.85 -16.39
CA PRO A 156 12.61 -16.67 -17.86
C PRO A 156 11.27 -16.17 -18.41
N ASP A 157 10.14 -16.49 -17.71
CA ASP A 157 8.78 -16.16 -18.12
C ASP A 157 8.24 -14.85 -17.49
N LEU A 158 9.07 -14.10 -16.77
CA LEU A 158 8.69 -12.87 -16.09
C LEU A 158 9.60 -11.69 -16.50
N THR A 159 9.01 -10.71 -17.14
CA THR A 159 9.66 -9.41 -17.34
C THR A 159 9.53 -8.56 -16.08
N ILE A 160 10.65 -8.14 -15.51
CA ILE A 160 10.66 -7.25 -14.35
C ILE A 160 11.11 -5.87 -14.77
N ARG A 161 10.42 -4.83 -14.29
CA ARG A 161 10.77 -3.43 -14.54
C ARG A 161 10.64 -2.62 -13.25
N ARG A 162 11.64 -1.81 -12.99
CA ARG A 162 11.59 -0.82 -11.91
C ARG A 162 10.75 0.37 -12.36
N ALA A 163 9.95 0.90 -11.46
CA ALA A 163 9.06 2.03 -11.69
C ALA A 163 9.17 3.02 -10.51
N PRO A 164 10.31 3.71 -10.36
CA PRO A 164 10.46 4.77 -9.38
C PRO A 164 9.54 5.95 -9.72
N PRO A 165 9.15 6.77 -8.74
CA PRO A 165 8.44 8.01 -8.99
C PRO A 165 9.33 9.00 -9.76
N PRO A 166 8.74 9.95 -10.51
CA PRO A 166 9.51 10.84 -11.38
C PRO A 166 10.41 11.80 -10.60
N GLY A 167 11.60 12.03 -11.12
CA GLY A 167 12.56 13.02 -10.62
C GLY A 167 13.03 12.70 -9.19
N ARG A 168 12.84 13.66 -8.27
CA ARG A 168 13.23 13.53 -6.86
C ARG A 168 12.04 13.36 -5.92
N ILE A 169 10.86 13.05 -6.47
CA ILE A 169 9.66 12.80 -5.65
C ILE A 169 9.89 11.50 -4.87
N LYS A 170 9.53 11.50 -3.59
CA LYS A 170 9.85 10.42 -2.67
C LYS A 170 9.16 9.10 -3.03
N ASP A 171 7.86 9.16 -3.26
CA ASP A 171 7.01 7.99 -3.48
C ASP A 171 5.81 8.34 -4.37
N TRP A 172 5.08 7.32 -4.84
CA TRP A 172 3.91 7.50 -5.71
C TRP A 172 2.72 8.14 -5.00
N ALA A 173 2.64 8.07 -3.67
CA ALA A 173 1.59 8.77 -2.93
C ALA A 173 1.78 10.29 -3.01
N VAL A 174 3.02 10.77 -2.95
CA VAL A 174 3.35 12.20 -3.16
C VAL A 174 3.09 12.63 -4.60
N VAL A 175 3.31 11.75 -5.60
CA VAL A 175 2.94 12.04 -7.01
C VAL A 175 1.44 12.26 -7.13
N LEU A 176 0.63 11.36 -6.55
CA LEU A 176 -0.84 11.44 -6.59
C LEU A 176 -1.34 12.72 -5.92
N ASP A 177 -0.82 13.07 -4.74
CA ASP A 177 -1.16 14.30 -4.02
C ASP A 177 -0.92 15.53 -4.93
N GLY A 178 0.26 15.63 -5.54
CA GLY A 178 0.62 16.76 -6.42
C GLY A 178 -0.16 16.82 -7.75
N GLU A 179 -0.59 15.70 -8.32
CA GLU A 179 -1.44 15.68 -9.52
C GLU A 179 -2.86 16.21 -9.22
N ARG A 180 -3.43 15.83 -8.06
CA ARG A 180 -4.76 16.26 -7.64
C ARG A 180 -4.82 17.73 -7.27
N GLU A 181 -3.78 18.27 -6.62
CA GLU A 181 -3.68 19.70 -6.34
C GLU A 181 -3.65 20.54 -7.63
N ARG A 182 -2.92 20.10 -8.65
CA ARG A 182 -2.88 20.78 -9.97
C ARG A 182 -4.19 20.66 -10.74
N GLY A 183 -4.87 19.52 -10.67
CA GLY A 183 -6.15 19.29 -11.33
C GLY A 183 -7.34 20.03 -10.70
N GLY A 184 -7.30 20.32 -9.40
CA GLY A 184 -8.33 21.05 -8.67
C GLY A 184 -8.30 22.57 -8.86
N GLY A 185 -7.20 23.12 -9.36
CA GLY A 185 -7.03 24.57 -9.57
C GLY A 185 -7.57 25.13 -10.89
N SER A 186 -8.13 24.28 -11.77
CA SER A 186 -8.57 24.69 -13.13
C SER A 186 -10.09 24.88 -13.30
N SER A 187 -10.84 24.99 -12.22
CA SER A 187 -12.30 25.24 -12.23
C SER A 187 -12.61 26.48 -11.38
N GLY A 188 -12.20 27.63 -11.88
CA GLY A 188 -12.52 28.94 -11.38
C GLY A 188 -12.98 29.85 -12.51
#